data_3e7bae210ff1b70df2bd1ac9142aa050
#
_entry.id   3e7bae210ff1b70df2bd1ac9142aa050
#
_cell.length_a   1.000
_cell.length_b   1.000
_cell.length_c   1.000
_cell.angle_alpha   90.00
_cell.angle_beta   90.00
_cell.angle_gamma   90.00
#
_symmetry.space_group_name_H-M   'P 1'
#
loop_
_entity.id
_entity.type
_entity.pdbx_description
1 polymer ?
#
loop_
_entity_poly.entity_id
_entity_poly.type
_entity_poly.pdbx_seq_one_letter_code
_entity_poly.pdbx_strand_id
1 'polypeptide(L)'
;MLRLNLIIAASALIALIAAGSSLNAQDAKLIAKGQALVAEHRCTMCHTIAAKGGKLSKSLDGVSERRDSAALTRILTDPQKEFPDAKIKMPTVAWQAGEMAAVIGYLQTLKVQPAK
;
A
#
# COMPACT_ATOMS: atom_id res chain seq x y z
N MET A 1 -22.98 -42.13 -15.09
CA MET A 1 -22.42 -41.69 -13.80
C MET A 1 -21.04 -41.06 -13.95
N LEU A 2 -20.10 -41.70 -14.66
CA LEU A 2 -18.74 -41.17 -14.81
C LEU A 2 -18.65 -39.82 -15.53
N ARG A 3 -19.48 -39.60 -16.54
CA ARG A 3 -19.52 -38.33 -17.32
C ARG A 3 -20.08 -37.14 -16.52
N LEU A 4 -21.03 -37.39 -15.62
CA LEU A 4 -21.62 -36.36 -14.78
C LEU A 4 -20.61 -35.85 -13.72
N ASN A 5 -19.83 -36.75 -13.15
CA ASN A 5 -18.79 -36.39 -12.17
C ASN A 5 -17.66 -35.57 -12.81
N LEU A 6 -17.33 -35.85 -14.08
CA LEU A 6 -16.29 -35.10 -14.80
C LEU A 6 -16.70 -33.64 -15.09
N ILE A 7 -17.98 -33.41 -15.41
CA ILE A 7 -18.53 -32.06 -15.66
C ILE A 7 -18.55 -31.24 -14.37
N ILE A 8 -18.91 -31.83 -13.25
CA ILE A 8 -18.94 -31.13 -11.95
C ILE A 8 -17.53 -30.74 -11.51
N ALA A 9 -16.55 -31.64 -11.71
CA ALA A 9 -15.14 -31.35 -11.38
C ALA A 9 -14.56 -30.21 -12.21
N ALA A 10 -14.87 -30.17 -13.52
CA ALA A 10 -14.42 -29.11 -14.41
C ALA A 10 -15.03 -27.75 -14.05
N SER A 11 -16.31 -27.72 -13.67
CA SER A 11 -17.01 -26.50 -13.25
C SER A 11 -16.44 -25.90 -11.95
N ALA A 12 -16.08 -26.77 -10.99
CA ALA A 12 -15.47 -26.32 -9.74
C ALA A 12 -14.08 -25.70 -9.96
N LEU A 13 -13.30 -26.25 -10.89
CA LEU A 13 -11.95 -25.74 -11.20
C LEU A 13 -12.02 -24.36 -11.86
N ILE A 14 -12.97 -24.14 -12.77
CA ILE A 14 -13.16 -22.84 -13.44
C ILE A 14 -13.60 -21.76 -12.43
N ALA A 15 -14.46 -22.08 -11.48
CA ALA A 15 -14.87 -21.15 -10.43
C ALA A 15 -13.70 -20.70 -9.55
N LEU A 16 -12.76 -21.60 -9.26
CA LEU A 16 -11.58 -21.28 -8.45
C LEU A 16 -10.62 -20.30 -9.15
N ILE A 17 -10.43 -20.44 -10.45
CA ILE A 17 -9.58 -19.55 -11.26
C ILE A 17 -10.20 -18.14 -11.35
N ALA A 18 -11.51 -18.03 -11.52
CA ALA A 18 -12.22 -16.76 -11.57
C ALA A 18 -12.14 -16.00 -10.24
N ALA A 19 -12.21 -16.68 -9.08
CA ALA A 19 -12.07 -16.07 -7.76
C ALA A 19 -10.66 -15.49 -7.54
N GLY A 20 -9.60 -16.19 -7.96
CA GLY A 20 -8.22 -15.70 -7.87
C GLY A 20 -7.98 -14.43 -8.70
N SER A 21 -8.53 -14.34 -9.89
CA SER A 21 -8.43 -13.16 -10.75
C SER A 21 -9.11 -11.93 -10.15
N SER A 22 -10.24 -12.10 -9.48
CA SER A 22 -10.98 -11.01 -8.81
C SER A 22 -10.20 -10.40 -7.64
N LEU A 23 -9.52 -11.21 -6.82
CA LEU A 23 -8.69 -10.75 -5.71
C LEU A 23 -7.52 -9.89 -6.20
N ASN A 24 -6.79 -10.32 -7.24
CA ASN A 24 -5.69 -9.56 -7.81
C ASN A 24 -6.13 -8.21 -8.39
N ALA A 25 -7.31 -8.13 -9.00
CA ALA A 25 -7.87 -6.88 -9.53
C ALA A 25 -8.22 -5.90 -8.40
N GLN A 26 -8.75 -6.37 -7.26
CA GLN A 26 -9.03 -5.54 -6.08
C GLN A 26 -7.76 -4.98 -5.45
N ASP A 27 -6.70 -5.78 -5.31
CA ASP A 27 -5.41 -5.35 -4.81
C ASP A 27 -4.78 -4.28 -5.71
N ALA A 28 -4.82 -4.46 -7.02
CA ALA A 28 -4.32 -3.49 -7.99
C ALA A 28 -5.07 -2.14 -7.91
N LYS A 29 -6.39 -2.15 -7.72
CA LYS A 29 -7.19 -0.94 -7.52
C LYS A 29 -6.84 -0.23 -6.22
N LEU A 30 -6.65 -0.96 -5.13
CA LEU A 30 -6.27 -0.42 -3.84
C LEU A 30 -4.90 0.27 -3.91
N ILE A 31 -3.92 -0.36 -4.52
CA ILE A 31 -2.58 0.18 -4.72
C ILE A 31 -2.62 1.45 -5.57
N ALA A 32 -3.37 1.45 -6.69
CA ALA A 32 -3.54 2.62 -7.54
C ALA A 32 -4.20 3.79 -6.80
N LYS A 33 -5.20 3.51 -5.97
CA LYS A 33 -5.83 4.52 -5.08
C LYS A 33 -4.81 5.07 -4.09
N GLY A 34 -4.01 4.23 -3.47
CA GLY A 34 -2.95 4.65 -2.54
C GLY A 34 -1.93 5.56 -3.20
N GLN A 35 -1.49 5.22 -4.41
CA GLN A 35 -0.59 6.05 -5.21
C GLN A 35 -1.17 7.43 -5.49
N ALA A 36 -2.43 7.51 -5.87
CA ALA A 36 -3.14 8.77 -6.12
C ALA A 36 -3.24 9.63 -4.85
N LEU A 37 -3.56 9.00 -3.70
CA LEU A 37 -3.64 9.68 -2.41
C LEU A 37 -2.29 10.24 -1.95
N VAL A 38 -1.21 9.51 -2.16
CA VAL A 38 0.15 9.97 -1.87
C VAL A 38 0.49 11.22 -2.67
N ALA A 39 0.07 11.30 -3.92
CA ALA A 39 0.23 12.49 -4.75
C ALA A 39 -0.67 13.64 -4.28
N GLU A 40 -1.93 13.36 -3.97
CA GLU A 40 -2.91 14.34 -3.49
C GLU A 40 -2.46 15.00 -2.18
N HIS A 41 -1.99 14.20 -1.23
CA HIS A 41 -1.50 14.70 0.06
C HIS A 41 -0.05 15.19 0.04
N ARG A 42 0.57 15.25 -1.14
CA ARG A 42 1.91 15.81 -1.37
C ARG A 42 3.00 15.19 -0.48
N CYS A 43 2.96 13.89 -0.27
CA CYS A 43 3.95 13.17 0.53
C CYS A 43 5.38 13.34 -0.01
N THR A 44 5.52 13.53 -1.32
CA THR A 44 6.81 13.77 -2.00
C THR A 44 7.39 15.15 -1.76
N MET A 45 6.70 16.06 -1.08
CA MET A 45 7.34 17.30 -0.63
C MET A 45 8.45 17.06 0.37
N CYS A 46 8.30 16.03 1.20
CA CYS A 46 9.26 15.69 2.26
C CYS A 46 9.95 14.35 2.04
N HIS A 47 9.27 13.38 1.44
CA HIS A 47 9.76 12.02 1.27
C HIS A 47 10.16 11.72 -0.18
N THR A 48 11.24 10.96 -0.34
CA THR A 48 11.53 10.30 -1.61
C THR A 48 10.62 9.08 -1.75
N ILE A 49 9.92 8.97 -2.86
CA ILE A 49 9.00 7.88 -3.20
C ILE A 49 9.23 7.48 -4.65
N ALA A 50 9.47 6.20 -4.91
CA ALA A 50 9.81 5.68 -6.23
C ALA A 50 10.98 6.47 -6.87
N ALA A 51 12.03 6.68 -6.10
CA ALA A 51 13.25 7.42 -6.46
C ALA A 51 13.05 8.92 -6.77
N LYS A 52 11.87 9.49 -6.48
CA LYS A 52 11.52 10.89 -6.78
C LYS A 52 11.04 11.61 -5.52
N GLY A 53 11.21 12.90 -5.47
CA GLY A 53 10.65 13.75 -4.43
C GLY A 53 11.68 14.34 -3.48
N GLY A 54 11.20 14.78 -2.31
CA GLY A 54 11.98 15.52 -1.34
C GLY A 54 12.91 14.66 -0.50
N LYS A 55 13.86 15.32 0.15
CA LYS A 55 14.85 14.71 1.05
C LYS A 55 14.80 15.31 2.46
N LEU A 56 13.71 15.99 2.80
CA LEU A 56 13.51 16.57 4.13
C LEU A 56 13.28 15.51 5.21
N SER A 57 12.79 14.35 4.81
CA SER A 57 12.56 13.20 5.68
C SER A 57 13.11 11.94 5.03
N LYS A 58 12.99 10.80 5.71
CA LYS A 58 13.47 9.52 5.19
C LYS A 58 12.73 9.13 3.91
N SER A 59 13.46 8.51 2.99
CA SER A 59 12.87 7.84 1.84
C SER A 59 11.87 6.78 2.29
N LEU A 60 10.74 6.70 1.60
CA LEU A 60 9.74 5.65 1.79
C LEU A 60 9.99 4.44 0.90
N ASP A 61 10.96 4.52 0.00
CA ASP A 61 11.39 3.36 -0.77
C ASP A 61 11.95 2.28 0.17
N GLY A 62 11.43 1.07 0.05
CA GLY A 62 11.77 -0.04 0.94
C GLY A 62 11.21 0.08 2.36
N VAL A 63 10.22 0.94 2.60
CA VAL A 63 9.66 1.14 3.95
C VAL A 63 9.09 -0.14 4.56
N SER A 64 8.58 -1.07 3.75
CA SER A 64 8.07 -2.36 4.21
C SER A 64 9.12 -3.25 4.88
N GLU A 65 10.40 -3.03 4.61
CA GLU A 65 11.50 -3.74 5.27
C GLU A 65 11.79 -3.21 6.67
N ARG A 66 11.30 -2.02 6.99
CA ARG A 66 11.53 -1.33 8.26
C ARG A 66 10.29 -1.20 9.14
N ARG A 67 9.10 -1.20 8.52
CA ARG A 67 7.82 -0.95 9.16
C ARG A 67 6.76 -1.89 8.62
N ASP A 68 6.04 -2.55 9.50
CA ASP A 68 4.85 -3.33 9.14
C ASP A 68 3.60 -2.44 9.01
N SER A 69 2.48 -3.02 8.57
CA SER A 69 1.21 -2.30 8.42
C SER A 69 0.74 -1.65 9.71
N ALA A 70 0.93 -2.30 10.86
CA ALA A 70 0.50 -1.77 12.15
C ALA A 70 1.32 -0.51 12.52
N ALA A 71 2.63 -0.53 12.29
CA ALA A 71 3.49 0.63 12.51
C ALA A 71 3.13 1.79 11.58
N LEU A 72 2.89 1.51 10.29
CA LEU A 72 2.46 2.52 9.32
C LEU A 72 1.11 3.13 9.70
N THR A 73 0.18 2.32 10.20
CA THR A 73 -1.12 2.80 10.67
C THR A 73 -0.96 3.79 11.83
N ARG A 74 -0.12 3.48 12.82
CA ARG A 74 0.14 4.39 13.95
C ARG A 74 0.75 5.71 13.48
N ILE A 75 1.74 5.64 12.60
CA ILE A 75 2.44 6.82 12.05
C ILE A 75 1.47 7.71 11.28
N LEU A 76 0.63 7.14 10.41
CA LEU A 76 -0.34 7.89 9.62
C LEU A 76 -1.51 8.42 10.45
N THR A 77 -1.80 7.80 11.59
CA THR A 77 -2.86 8.25 12.51
C THR A 77 -2.40 9.44 13.34
N ASP A 78 -1.22 9.36 13.93
CA ASP A 78 -0.69 10.41 14.81
C ASP A 78 0.84 10.47 14.71
N PRO A 79 1.36 11.12 13.66
CA PRO A 79 2.80 11.20 13.45
C PRO A 79 3.55 11.95 14.55
N GLN A 80 2.92 12.90 15.22
CA GLN A 80 3.55 13.64 16.31
C GLN A 80 3.75 12.77 17.55
N LYS A 81 2.84 11.85 17.80
CA LYS A 81 2.98 10.86 18.88
C LYS A 81 4.09 9.86 18.62
N GLU A 82 4.20 9.39 17.36
CA GLU A 82 5.23 8.43 16.97
C GLU A 82 6.63 9.07 16.89
N PHE A 83 6.71 10.36 16.57
CA PHE A 83 7.96 11.12 16.42
C PHE A 83 7.92 12.45 17.16
N PRO A 84 7.85 12.43 18.52
CA PRO A 84 7.69 13.65 19.30
C PRO A 84 8.86 14.63 19.14
N ASP A 85 10.06 14.12 18.91
CA ASP A 85 11.30 14.90 18.80
C ASP A 85 11.65 15.30 17.37
N ALA A 86 10.80 14.98 16.38
CA ALA A 86 11.06 15.33 15.00
C ALA A 86 11.12 16.85 14.83
N LYS A 87 12.20 17.35 14.22
CA LYS A 87 12.37 18.79 13.95
C LYS A 87 11.40 19.28 12.89
N ILE A 88 11.14 18.47 11.87
CA ILE A 88 10.14 18.71 10.85
C ILE A 88 8.94 17.84 11.17
N LYS A 89 7.80 18.46 11.45
CA LYS A 89 6.58 17.74 11.81
C LYS A 89 5.85 17.27 10.57
N MET A 90 5.62 15.96 10.49
CA MET A 90 4.77 15.38 9.45
C MET A 90 3.32 15.83 9.69
N PRO A 91 2.62 16.38 8.67
CA PRO A 91 1.22 16.75 8.82
C PRO A 91 0.32 15.57 9.15
N THR A 92 -0.69 15.79 9.97
CA THR A 92 -1.77 14.83 10.20
C THR A 92 -2.81 14.97 9.10
N VAL A 93 -3.21 13.87 8.51
CA VAL A 93 -4.22 13.82 7.45
C VAL A 93 -5.53 13.29 8.01
N ALA A 94 -6.64 13.95 7.67
CA ALA A 94 -8.00 13.46 7.98
C ALA A 94 -8.41 12.40 6.96
N TRP A 95 -8.03 11.16 7.21
CA TRP A 95 -8.29 10.04 6.29
C TRP A 95 -9.79 9.70 6.22
N GLN A 96 -10.30 9.55 5.01
CA GLN A 96 -11.60 8.96 4.77
C GLN A 96 -11.53 7.43 4.89
N ALA A 97 -12.71 6.78 5.00
CA ALA A 97 -12.77 5.32 5.11
C ALA A 97 -12.04 4.63 3.93
N GLY A 98 -11.12 3.72 4.26
CA GLY A 98 -10.34 2.94 3.30
C GLY A 98 -9.13 3.66 2.69
N GLU A 99 -8.97 4.97 2.88
CA GLU A 99 -7.84 5.71 2.30
C GLU A 99 -6.51 5.33 2.94
N MET A 100 -6.45 5.25 4.25
CA MET A 100 -5.22 4.86 4.95
C MET A 100 -4.76 3.46 4.53
N ALA A 101 -5.68 2.50 4.43
CA ALA A 101 -5.36 1.16 3.96
C ALA A 101 -4.81 1.17 2.53
N ALA A 102 -5.36 2.01 1.65
CA ALA A 102 -4.87 2.18 0.29
C ALA A 102 -3.44 2.74 0.26
N VAL A 103 -3.17 3.78 1.04
CA VAL A 103 -1.82 4.37 1.15
C VAL A 103 -0.83 3.35 1.69
N ILE A 104 -1.15 2.62 2.75
CA ILE A 104 -0.30 1.57 3.30
C ILE A 104 -0.02 0.49 2.26
N GLY A 105 -1.05 0.03 1.56
CA GLY A 105 -0.90 -0.96 0.47
C GLY A 105 0.08 -0.49 -0.61
N TYR A 106 -0.02 0.76 -1.03
CA TYR A 106 0.91 1.35 -1.99
C TYR A 106 2.33 1.44 -1.42
N LEU A 107 2.50 1.97 -0.21
CA LEU A 107 3.82 2.11 0.42
C LEU A 107 4.54 0.77 0.56
N GLN A 108 3.81 -0.30 0.82
CA GLN A 108 4.38 -1.65 0.92
C GLN A 108 4.89 -2.21 -0.41
N THR A 109 4.49 -1.64 -1.53
CA THR A 109 5.02 -2.02 -2.85
C THR A 109 6.35 -1.35 -3.20
N LEU A 110 6.74 -0.31 -2.48
CA LEU A 110 7.94 0.47 -2.77
C LEU A 110 9.21 -0.31 -2.42
N LYS A 111 10.06 -0.53 -3.41
CA LYS A 111 11.32 -1.25 -3.27
C LYS A 111 12.47 -0.31 -2.91
N VAL A 112 13.44 -0.84 -2.20
CA VAL A 112 14.72 -0.15 -2.00
C VAL A 112 15.31 0.18 -3.37
N GLN A 113 15.72 1.43 -3.54
CA GLN A 113 16.36 1.85 -4.77
C GLN A 113 17.85 1.48 -4.74
N PRO A 114 18.43 1.02 -5.85
CA PRO A 114 19.85 0.76 -5.92
C PRO A 114 20.66 2.03 -5.68
N ALA A 115 21.79 1.91 -5.02
CA ALA A 115 22.74 3.00 -4.87
C ALA A 115 23.22 3.47 -6.26
N LYS A 116 23.20 4.78 -6.48
CA LYS A 116 23.72 5.39 -7.71
C LYS A 116 25.26 5.51 -7.64
#